data_3d2f38036fb35ceabafbf01b62fa83cc
#
_entry.id   3d2f38036fb35ceabafbf01b62fa83cc
#
_cell.length_a   1.000
_cell.length_b   1.000
_cell.length_c   1.000
_cell.angle_alpha   90.00
_cell.angle_beta   90.00
_cell.angle_gamma   90.00
#
_symmetry.space_group_name_H-M   'P 1'
#
loop_
_entity.id
_entity.type
_entity.pdbx_description
1 polymer ?
#
loop_
_entity_poly.entity_id
_entity_poly.type
_entity_poly.pdbx_seq_one_letter_code
_entity_poly.pdbx_strand_id
1 'polypeptide(L)'
;MNGKQKILIADDSEINRALLMEILGDGYEYLEAENGVRAVELLREHTDIALVLLDIMMPQMDGFDVLKVMRCYSWLDEIPVIMISAAKDTANIERAYDLGVADYMRRPFERVMVLRQVQNVLMLYAKQKRLT
;
A
#
# COMPACT_ATOMS: atom_id res chain seq x y z
N MET A 1 19.18 -14.42 -8.03
CA MET A 1 18.37 -13.22 -8.16
C MET A 1 16.90 -13.59 -8.16
N ASN A 2 16.14 -13.15 -7.20
CA ASN A 2 14.76 -13.61 -7.11
C ASN A 2 13.77 -12.80 -7.95
N GLY A 3 14.08 -11.58 -8.28
CA GLY A 3 13.23 -10.73 -9.11
C GLY A 3 11.83 -10.46 -8.58
N LYS A 4 11.51 -10.88 -7.35
CA LYS A 4 10.19 -10.62 -6.79
C LYS A 4 10.06 -9.18 -6.35
N GLN A 5 8.93 -8.57 -6.70
CA GLN A 5 8.59 -7.22 -6.22
C GLN A 5 8.19 -7.29 -4.75
N LYS A 6 8.56 -6.27 -4.00
CA LYS A 6 8.34 -6.19 -2.56
C LYS A 6 7.11 -5.35 -2.27
N ILE A 7 6.17 -5.90 -1.52
CA ILE A 7 4.93 -5.22 -1.13
C ILE A 7 4.90 -5.06 0.37
N LEU A 8 4.71 -3.83 0.83
CA LEU A 8 4.49 -3.53 2.24
C LEU A 8 2.98 -3.53 2.52
N ILE A 9 2.57 -4.34 3.48
CA ILE A 9 1.17 -4.39 3.92
C ILE A 9 1.09 -3.82 5.33
N ALA A 10 0.46 -2.66 5.46
CA ALA A 10 0.29 -1.98 6.73
C ALA A 10 -1.18 -2.04 7.15
N ASP A 11 -1.47 -2.85 8.14
CA ASP A 11 -2.82 -3.08 8.67
C ASP A 11 -2.65 -3.63 10.08
N ASP A 12 -3.43 -3.13 11.04
CA ASP A 12 -3.32 -3.61 12.41
C ASP A 12 -3.92 -5.00 12.62
N SER A 13 -4.68 -5.51 11.66
CA SER A 13 -5.26 -6.84 11.73
C SER A 13 -4.35 -7.87 11.07
N GLU A 14 -3.84 -8.81 11.87
CA GLU A 14 -3.03 -9.92 11.34
C GLU A 14 -3.81 -10.75 10.34
N ILE A 15 -5.12 -10.93 10.60
CA ILE A 15 -5.99 -11.70 9.69
C ILE A 15 -6.09 -11.00 8.33
N ASN A 16 -6.25 -9.68 8.32
CA ASN A 16 -6.32 -8.93 7.06
C ASN A 16 -5.02 -9.01 6.29
N ARG A 17 -3.88 -8.90 6.97
CA ARG A 17 -2.58 -9.03 6.32
C ARG A 17 -2.42 -10.42 5.71
N ALA A 18 -2.76 -11.46 6.46
CA ALA A 18 -2.67 -12.84 5.98
C ALA A 18 -3.57 -13.08 4.77
N LEU A 19 -4.79 -12.52 4.80
CA LEU A 19 -5.74 -12.66 3.70
C LEU A 19 -5.20 -12.01 2.41
N LEU A 20 -4.65 -10.81 2.53
CA LEU A 20 -4.07 -10.12 1.37
C LEU A 20 -2.88 -10.91 0.78
N MET A 21 -2.02 -11.44 1.64
CA MET A 21 -0.89 -12.25 1.17
C MET A 21 -1.37 -13.54 0.49
N GLU A 22 -2.42 -14.16 1.01
CA GLU A 22 -3.01 -15.34 0.39
C GLU A 22 -3.58 -15.02 -0.99
N ILE A 23 -4.32 -13.92 -1.10
CA ILE A 23 -4.92 -13.50 -2.38
C ILE A 23 -3.82 -13.22 -3.41
N LEU A 24 -2.79 -12.48 -3.01
CA LEU A 24 -1.72 -12.06 -3.94
C LEU A 24 -0.77 -13.19 -4.29
N GLY A 25 -0.62 -14.18 -3.40
CA GLY A 25 0.16 -15.37 -3.69
C GLY A 25 1.66 -15.22 -3.44
N ASP A 26 2.42 -16.18 -3.92
CA ASP A 26 3.86 -16.29 -3.63
C ASP A 26 4.76 -15.65 -4.68
N GLY A 27 4.17 -14.90 -5.61
CA GLY A 27 4.93 -14.15 -6.62
C GLY A 27 5.55 -12.86 -6.11
N TYR A 28 5.25 -12.46 -4.89
CA TYR A 28 5.75 -11.22 -4.27
C TYR A 28 6.50 -11.53 -2.98
N GLU A 29 7.36 -10.60 -2.58
CA GLU A 29 7.97 -10.61 -1.26
C GLU A 29 7.20 -9.62 -0.39
N TYR A 30 6.86 -10.02 0.84
CA TYR A 30 6.00 -9.20 1.70
C TYR A 30 6.73 -8.68 2.91
N LEU A 31 6.43 -7.42 3.27
CA LEU A 31 6.77 -6.82 4.55
C LEU A 31 5.45 -6.48 5.25
N GLU A 32 5.39 -6.68 6.55
CA GLU A 32 4.18 -6.43 7.32
C GLU A 32 4.42 -5.37 8.39
N ALA A 33 3.46 -4.46 8.53
CA ALA A 33 3.46 -3.46 9.59
C ALA A 33 2.09 -3.47 10.29
N GLU A 34 2.09 -3.56 11.61
CA GLU A 34 0.86 -3.55 12.40
C GLU A 34 0.40 -2.14 12.79
N ASN A 35 1.20 -1.12 12.49
CA ASN A 35 0.86 0.28 12.73
C ASN A 35 1.65 1.18 11.80
N GLY A 36 1.31 2.47 11.80
CA GLY A 36 1.97 3.43 10.93
C GLY A 36 3.43 3.69 11.27
N VAL A 37 3.78 3.61 12.53
CA VAL A 37 5.18 3.80 12.96
C VAL A 37 6.06 2.72 12.34
N ARG A 38 5.62 1.46 12.41
CA ARG A 38 6.37 0.35 11.82
C ARG A 38 6.41 0.46 10.30
N ALA A 39 5.33 0.92 9.68
CA ALA A 39 5.30 1.14 8.23
C ALA A 39 6.37 2.14 7.80
N VAL A 40 6.50 3.26 8.51
CA VAL A 40 7.51 4.28 8.20
C VAL A 40 8.92 3.72 8.41
N GLU A 41 9.14 2.96 9.48
CA GLU A 41 10.43 2.31 9.72
C GLU A 41 10.83 1.41 8.55
N LEU A 42 9.91 0.58 8.08
CA LEU A 42 10.16 -0.33 6.97
C LEU A 42 10.43 0.42 5.67
N LEU A 43 9.72 1.52 5.44
CA LEU A 43 9.95 2.36 4.26
C LEU A 43 11.34 2.98 4.27
N ARG A 44 11.86 3.31 5.44
CA ARG A 44 13.23 3.83 5.56
C ARG A 44 14.28 2.75 5.38
N GLU A 45 14.02 1.56 5.91
CA GLU A 45 14.97 0.45 5.86
C GLU A 45 15.08 -0.19 4.49
N HIS A 46 13.98 -0.19 3.74
CA HIS A 46 13.88 -0.87 2.43
C HIS A 46 13.64 0.13 1.33
N THR A 47 14.63 0.33 0.47
CA THR A 47 14.53 1.30 -0.62
C THR A 47 13.90 0.72 -1.89
N ASP A 48 13.57 -0.56 -1.87
CA ASP A 48 13.08 -1.30 -3.03
C ASP A 48 11.63 -1.74 -2.92
N ILE A 49 10.85 -1.10 -2.04
CA ILE A 49 9.42 -1.40 -1.93
C ILE A 49 8.71 -0.91 -3.20
N ALA A 50 7.98 -1.84 -3.83
CA ALA A 50 7.29 -1.55 -5.10
C ALA A 50 5.87 -1.05 -4.91
N LEU A 51 5.25 -1.34 -3.76
CA LEU A 51 3.85 -0.99 -3.49
C LEU A 51 3.58 -1.02 -1.99
N VAL A 52 2.74 -0.10 -1.52
CA VAL A 52 2.25 -0.12 -0.15
C VAL A 52 0.73 -0.32 -0.17
N LEU A 53 0.25 -1.33 0.54
CA LEU A 53 -1.17 -1.50 0.85
C LEU A 53 -1.35 -0.97 2.26
N LEU A 54 -2.10 0.11 2.41
CA LEU A 54 -2.09 0.93 3.62
C LEU A 54 -3.50 1.11 4.16
N ASP A 55 -3.76 0.54 5.34
CA ASP A 55 -5.01 0.74 6.04
C ASP A 55 -5.09 2.16 6.60
N ILE A 56 -6.27 2.76 6.53
CA ILE A 56 -6.50 4.09 7.11
C ILE A 56 -6.42 4.03 8.63
N MET A 57 -7.13 3.08 9.22
CA MET A 57 -7.30 3.01 10.69
C MET A 57 -6.27 2.08 11.32
N MET A 58 -5.25 2.68 11.92
CA MET A 58 -4.22 1.95 12.65
C MET A 58 -3.88 2.68 13.95
N PRO A 59 -3.46 1.96 15.01
CA PRO A 59 -3.06 2.62 16.24
C PRO A 59 -1.75 3.38 16.08
N GLN A 60 -1.51 4.31 16.97
CA GLN A 60 -0.31 5.15 17.09
C GLN A 60 -0.17 6.15 15.94
N MET A 61 -0.20 5.69 14.71
CA MET A 61 -0.02 6.49 13.52
C MET A 61 -0.90 5.89 12.44
N ASP A 62 -1.91 6.64 11.96
CA ASP A 62 -2.86 6.12 10.99
C ASP A 62 -2.32 6.21 9.55
N GLY A 63 -3.13 5.72 8.60
CA GLY A 63 -2.72 5.71 7.20
C GLY A 63 -2.49 7.09 6.61
N PHE A 64 -3.26 8.08 7.01
CA PHE A 64 -3.06 9.45 6.53
C PHE A 64 -1.75 10.03 7.05
N ASP A 65 -1.39 9.72 8.29
CA ASP A 65 -0.11 10.15 8.85
C ASP A 65 1.06 9.55 8.09
N VAL A 66 0.96 8.27 7.73
CA VAL A 66 1.98 7.61 6.90
C VAL A 66 2.12 8.30 5.55
N LEU A 67 0.98 8.62 4.89
CA LEU A 67 1.00 9.32 3.62
C LEU A 67 1.69 10.68 3.71
N LYS A 68 1.44 11.42 4.79
CA LYS A 68 2.08 12.72 5.00
C LYS A 68 3.59 12.58 5.12
N VAL A 69 4.05 11.58 5.83
CA VAL A 69 5.50 11.30 5.92
C VAL A 69 6.06 10.93 4.56
N MET A 70 5.39 10.05 3.82
CA MET A 70 5.83 9.64 2.49
C MET A 70 5.91 10.83 1.54
N ARG A 71 4.93 11.72 1.61
CA ARG A 71 4.92 12.93 0.80
C ARG A 71 6.08 13.87 1.17
N CYS A 72 6.32 14.03 2.46
CA CYS A 72 7.38 14.89 2.98
C CYS A 72 8.77 14.46 2.50
N TYR A 73 9.01 13.16 2.39
CA TYR A 73 10.27 12.60 1.91
C TYR A 73 10.28 12.31 0.41
N SER A 74 9.23 12.71 -0.31
CA SER A 74 9.07 12.45 -1.75
C SER A 74 9.00 10.96 -2.12
N TRP A 75 8.71 10.10 -1.17
CA TRP A 75 8.57 8.65 -1.44
C TRP A 75 7.37 8.35 -2.32
N LEU A 76 6.30 9.18 -2.24
CA LEU A 76 5.10 8.99 -3.07
C LEU A 76 5.37 9.17 -4.57
N ASP A 77 6.44 9.85 -4.92
CA ASP A 77 6.82 10.01 -6.34
C ASP A 77 7.25 8.69 -6.97
N GLU A 78 7.73 7.76 -6.16
CA GLU A 78 8.29 6.50 -6.64
C GLU A 78 7.54 5.26 -6.16
N ILE A 79 6.88 5.35 -5.01
CA ILE A 79 6.22 4.20 -4.39
C ILE A 79 4.71 4.42 -4.40
N PRO A 80 3.97 3.65 -5.21
CA PRO A 80 2.51 3.77 -5.22
C PRO A 80 1.91 3.24 -3.93
N VAL A 81 0.81 3.87 -3.51
CA VAL A 81 0.05 3.45 -2.34
C VAL A 81 -1.37 3.14 -2.77
N ILE A 82 -1.88 1.99 -2.35
CA ILE A 82 -3.30 1.67 -2.42
C ILE A 82 -3.84 1.77 -0.99
N MET A 83 -4.76 2.70 -0.78
CA MET A 83 -5.37 2.91 0.52
C MET A 83 -6.48 1.91 0.75
N ILE A 84 -6.58 1.37 1.94
CA ILE A 84 -7.61 0.39 2.31
C ILE A 84 -8.53 1.01 3.36
N SER A 85 -9.85 0.89 3.16
CA SER A 85 -10.79 1.41 4.15
C SER A 85 -12.12 0.67 4.13
N ALA A 86 -13.01 1.07 5.07
CA ALA A 86 -14.37 0.55 5.14
C ALA A 86 -15.20 1.00 3.92
N ALA A 87 -16.25 0.25 3.60
CA ALA A 87 -16.98 0.36 2.34
C ALA A 87 -17.66 1.70 2.07
N LYS A 88 -17.91 2.55 3.08
CA LYS A 88 -18.76 3.75 2.92
C LYS A 88 -18.06 5.06 3.27
N ASP A 89 -16.75 5.10 3.18
CA ASP A 89 -16.00 6.25 3.68
C ASP A 89 -15.60 7.20 2.55
N THR A 90 -16.61 7.89 1.97
CA THR A 90 -16.40 8.74 0.80
C THR A 90 -15.48 9.93 1.07
N ALA A 91 -15.60 10.56 2.23
CA ALA A 91 -14.77 11.72 2.57
C ALA A 91 -13.29 11.33 2.66
N ASN A 92 -13.00 10.16 3.20
CA ASN A 92 -11.64 9.66 3.30
C ASN A 92 -11.07 9.24 1.94
N ILE A 93 -11.92 8.80 1.01
CA ILE A 93 -11.48 8.48 -0.36
C ILE A 93 -10.92 9.75 -1.03
N GLU A 94 -11.68 10.85 -0.98
CA GLU A 94 -11.24 12.12 -1.57
C GLU A 94 -9.95 12.60 -0.93
N ARG A 95 -9.87 12.55 0.40
CA ARG A 95 -8.68 12.96 1.12
C ARG A 95 -7.45 12.13 0.73
N ALA A 96 -7.64 10.82 0.55
CA ALA A 96 -6.54 9.94 0.14
C ALA A 96 -6.02 10.32 -1.24
N TYR A 97 -6.91 10.53 -2.21
CA TYR A 97 -6.49 10.94 -3.55
C TYR A 97 -5.81 12.30 -3.54
N ASP A 98 -6.30 13.24 -2.74
CA ASP A 98 -5.66 14.56 -2.61
C ASP A 98 -4.25 14.45 -2.06
N LEU A 99 -3.98 13.46 -1.22
CA LEU A 99 -2.66 13.22 -0.65
C LEU A 99 -1.75 12.41 -1.56
N GLY A 100 -2.27 11.88 -2.67
CA GLY A 100 -1.44 11.27 -3.70
C GLY A 100 -1.46 9.75 -3.77
N VAL A 101 -2.49 9.08 -3.25
CA VAL A 101 -2.58 7.62 -3.41
C VAL A 101 -2.86 7.25 -4.86
N ALA A 102 -2.37 6.09 -5.26
CA ALA A 102 -2.57 5.59 -6.63
C ALA A 102 -3.96 4.99 -6.82
N ASP A 103 -4.52 4.39 -5.78
CA ASP A 103 -5.82 3.73 -5.85
C ASP A 103 -6.36 3.50 -4.45
N TYR A 104 -7.56 2.99 -4.39
CA TYR A 104 -8.35 2.81 -3.17
C TYR A 104 -9.00 1.43 -3.19
N MET A 105 -8.94 0.73 -2.06
CA MET A 105 -9.47 -0.62 -1.94
C MET A 105 -10.45 -0.68 -0.78
N ARG A 106 -11.61 -1.29 -1.00
CA ARG A 106 -12.65 -1.41 0.02
C ARG A 106 -12.67 -2.80 0.64
N ARG A 107 -13.01 -2.86 1.93
CA ARG A 107 -13.33 -4.13 2.57
C ARG A 107 -14.82 -4.41 2.39
N PRO A 108 -15.23 -5.68 2.32
CA PRO A 108 -14.40 -6.88 2.36
C PRO A 108 -13.62 -7.08 1.06
N PHE A 109 -12.47 -7.74 1.15
CA PHE A 109 -11.61 -7.94 -0.02
C PHE A 109 -12.23 -8.96 -0.98
N GLU A 110 -12.29 -8.59 -2.25
CA GLU A 110 -12.66 -9.50 -3.32
C GLU A 110 -11.40 -9.90 -4.09
N ARG A 111 -11.15 -11.19 -4.21
CA ARG A 111 -9.92 -11.71 -4.80
C ARG A 111 -9.62 -11.10 -6.18
N VAL A 112 -10.60 -11.11 -7.09
CA VAL A 112 -10.38 -10.61 -8.45
C VAL A 112 -10.06 -9.12 -8.46
N MET A 113 -10.76 -8.32 -7.64
CA MET A 113 -10.53 -6.89 -7.57
C MET A 113 -9.17 -6.56 -6.99
N VAL A 114 -8.77 -7.25 -5.90
CA VAL A 114 -7.47 -7.04 -5.28
C VAL A 114 -6.36 -7.33 -6.29
N LEU A 115 -6.43 -8.47 -6.96
CA LEU A 115 -5.43 -8.85 -7.95
C LEU A 115 -5.33 -7.84 -9.08
N ARG A 116 -6.47 -7.39 -9.60
CA ARG A 116 -6.47 -6.40 -10.69
C ARG A 116 -5.89 -5.06 -10.27
N GLN A 117 -6.31 -4.56 -9.11
CA GLN A 117 -5.82 -3.26 -8.64
C GLN A 117 -4.30 -3.29 -8.41
N VAL A 118 -3.80 -4.33 -7.76
CA VAL A 118 -2.37 -4.45 -7.51
C VAL A 118 -1.59 -4.57 -8.81
N GLN A 119 -2.03 -5.43 -9.72
CA GLN A 119 -1.35 -5.62 -11.02
C GLN A 119 -1.34 -4.34 -11.84
N ASN A 120 -2.47 -3.65 -11.91
CA ASN A 120 -2.57 -2.41 -12.67
C ASN A 120 -1.67 -1.31 -12.13
N VAL A 121 -1.65 -1.13 -10.82
CA VAL A 121 -0.82 -0.10 -10.20
C VAL A 121 0.65 -0.41 -10.41
N LEU A 122 1.07 -1.64 -10.18
CA LEU A 122 2.46 -2.04 -10.40
C LEU A 122 2.89 -1.84 -11.85
N MET A 123 2.03 -2.18 -12.79
CA MET A 123 2.33 -2.02 -14.21
C MET A 123 2.47 -0.54 -14.62
N LEU A 124 1.55 0.31 -14.15
CA LEU A 124 1.60 1.74 -14.47
C LEU A 124 2.86 2.40 -13.94
N TYR A 125 3.25 2.09 -12.70
CA TYR A 125 4.45 2.68 -12.12
C TYR A 125 5.73 2.14 -12.77
N ALA A 126 5.75 0.89 -13.20
CA ALA A 126 6.88 0.34 -13.94
C ALA A 126 7.05 1.07 -15.27
N LYS A 127 5.95 1.38 -15.98
CA LYS A 127 5.99 2.14 -17.22
C LYS A 127 6.50 3.56 -17.02
N GLN A 128 6.06 4.23 -15.97
CA GLN A 128 6.53 5.57 -15.64
C GLN A 128 8.03 5.59 -15.40
N LYS A 129 8.55 4.62 -14.67
CA LYS A 129 9.99 4.52 -14.42
C LYS A 129 10.81 4.32 -15.68
N ARG A 130 10.26 3.62 -16.67
CA ARG A 130 10.93 3.43 -17.96
C ARG A 130 11.03 4.72 -18.77
N LEU A 131 10.07 5.62 -18.58
CA LEU A 131 10.01 6.87 -19.34
C LEU A 131 10.90 7.96 -18.74
N THR A 132 11.34 7.79 -17.53
CA THR A 132 12.25 8.71 -16.86
C THR A 132 13.67 8.13 -16.79
#